data_577b4393874a473fed3cba47a2fd43c8
#
_entry.id   577b4393874a473fed3cba47a2fd43c8
#
_cell.length_a   1.000
_cell.length_b   1.000
_cell.length_c   1.000
_cell.angle_alpha   90.00
_cell.angle_beta   90.00
_cell.angle_gamma   90.00
#
_symmetry.space_group_name_H-M   'P 1'
#
loop_
_entity.id
_entity.type
_entity.pdbx_description
1 polymer ?
#
loop_
_entity_poly.entity_id
_entity_poly.type
_entity_poly.pdbx_seq_one_letter_code
_entity_poly.pdbx_strand_id
1 'polypeptide(L)'
;PAEEGLVVETNNIRVVRTRKMMVELLLARCPHSEKIRELANDLGIAEPRFDKEDESCILCGLCVRVCREIGINSVGFIQRGANREVTTPFQKPSEVCLGCQACAFVCPTDAIKFEDTDEERKIDKWKTSLKLQRCPSCGRPFIPERLQIYLKEKDLLTPEAIDLCELCRRKSLGSRLATIL
;
A
#
# COMPACT_ATOMS: atom_id res chain seq x y z
N PRO A 1 22.64 -18.03 -4.57
CA PRO A 1 21.71 -18.96 -3.95
C PRO A 1 22.25 -19.36 -2.56
N ALA A 2 21.35 -19.61 -1.60
CA ALA A 2 21.75 -20.17 -0.32
C ALA A 2 22.10 -21.65 -0.51
N GLU A 3 23.19 -22.09 0.11
CA GLU A 3 23.69 -23.47 0.04
C GLU A 3 23.73 -24.06 1.45
N GLU A 4 23.63 -25.38 1.55
CA GLU A 4 23.72 -26.07 2.84
C GLU A 4 25.10 -25.85 3.46
N GLY A 5 25.15 -25.51 4.74
CA GLY A 5 26.39 -25.18 5.45
C GLY A 5 26.89 -23.74 5.29
N LEU A 6 26.15 -22.86 4.60
CA LEU A 6 26.53 -21.45 4.49
C LEU A 6 26.49 -20.76 5.87
N VAL A 7 27.62 -20.26 6.31
CA VAL A 7 27.73 -19.44 7.53
C VAL A 7 27.68 -17.98 7.17
N VAL A 8 26.73 -17.25 7.77
CA VAL A 8 26.52 -15.81 7.50
C VAL A 8 26.70 -14.99 8.76
N GLU A 9 27.57 -14.00 8.71
CA GLU A 9 27.75 -13.02 9.77
C GLU A 9 26.85 -11.79 9.51
N THR A 10 25.98 -11.48 10.46
CA THR A 10 25.04 -10.34 10.36
C THR A 10 25.45 -9.12 11.17
N ASN A 11 26.46 -9.23 12.05
CA ASN A 11 26.84 -8.18 13.01
C ASN A 11 28.33 -7.79 12.99
N ASN A 12 29.10 -8.19 11.99
CA ASN A 12 30.46 -7.68 11.88
C ASN A 12 30.48 -6.18 11.53
N ILE A 13 31.60 -5.52 11.78
CA ILE A 13 31.77 -4.07 11.61
C ILE A 13 31.41 -3.57 10.19
N ARG A 14 31.73 -4.38 9.16
CA ARG A 14 31.47 -4.07 7.77
C ARG A 14 29.94 -4.07 7.49
N VAL A 15 29.24 -5.10 7.97
CA VAL A 15 27.78 -5.22 7.81
C VAL A 15 27.07 -4.08 8.54
N VAL A 16 27.45 -3.79 9.80
CA VAL A 16 26.86 -2.71 10.58
C VAL A 16 27.06 -1.35 9.89
N ARG A 17 28.28 -1.08 9.39
CA ARG A 17 28.59 0.17 8.66
C ARG A 17 27.74 0.30 7.38
N THR A 18 27.62 -0.77 6.61
CA THR A 18 26.79 -0.78 5.38
C THR A 18 25.32 -0.55 5.70
N ARG A 19 24.81 -1.23 6.73
CA ARG A 19 23.42 -1.08 7.17
C ARG A 19 23.12 0.37 7.61
N LYS A 20 24.00 0.98 8.39
CA LYS A 20 23.90 2.39 8.78
C LYS A 20 23.84 3.30 7.56
N MET A 21 24.74 3.13 6.59
CA MET A 21 24.78 3.92 5.37
C MET A 21 23.44 3.82 4.59
N MET A 22 22.89 2.60 4.43
CA MET A 22 21.64 2.40 3.72
C MET A 22 20.45 3.11 4.42
N VAL A 23 20.37 2.99 5.74
CA VAL A 23 19.29 3.66 6.50
C VAL A 23 19.47 5.18 6.50
N GLU A 24 20.70 5.67 6.52
CA GLU A 24 21.02 7.10 6.40
C GLU A 24 20.55 7.69 5.07
N LEU A 25 20.76 6.98 3.96
CA LEU A 25 20.24 7.36 2.63
C LEU A 25 18.72 7.36 2.59
N LEU A 26 18.07 6.37 3.21
CA LEU A 26 16.60 6.32 3.31
C LEU A 26 16.05 7.48 4.17
N LEU A 27 16.74 7.81 5.28
CA LEU A 27 16.37 8.93 6.14
C LEU A 27 16.53 10.28 5.43
N ALA A 28 17.58 10.44 4.63
CA ALA A 28 17.77 11.63 3.81
C ALA A 28 16.64 11.78 2.78
N ARG A 29 16.23 10.69 2.15
CA ARG A 29 15.14 10.69 1.16
C ARG A 29 13.77 10.92 1.78
N CYS A 30 13.46 10.23 2.89
CA CYS A 30 12.13 10.25 3.53
C CYS A 30 12.23 10.66 5.00
N PRO A 31 12.62 11.93 5.29
CA PRO A 31 12.90 12.37 6.67
C PRO A 31 11.67 12.41 7.57
N HIS A 32 10.47 12.44 6.99
CA HIS A 32 9.21 12.51 7.72
C HIS A 32 8.56 11.15 7.97
N SER A 33 9.12 10.05 7.43
CA SER A 33 8.60 8.71 7.65
C SER A 33 8.94 8.22 9.06
N GLU A 34 7.90 7.97 9.86
CA GLU A 34 8.05 7.42 11.23
C GLU A 34 8.85 6.12 11.22
N LYS A 35 8.52 5.21 10.30
CA LYS A 35 9.20 3.92 10.17
C LYS A 35 10.69 4.01 9.84
N ILE A 36 11.07 4.96 9.00
CA ILE A 36 12.48 5.20 8.67
C ILE A 36 13.21 5.84 9.86
N ARG A 37 12.56 6.73 10.59
CA ARG A 37 13.13 7.32 11.82
C ARG A 37 13.35 6.26 12.91
N GLU A 38 12.40 5.34 13.13
CA GLU A 38 12.57 4.22 14.04
C GLU A 38 13.81 3.42 13.69
N LEU A 39 13.95 2.99 12.42
CA LEU A 39 15.12 2.24 11.94
C LEU A 39 16.43 3.03 12.11
N ALA A 40 16.41 4.34 11.91
CA ALA A 40 17.56 5.21 12.10
C ALA A 40 17.96 5.27 13.59
N ASN A 41 16.99 5.43 14.49
CA ASN A 41 17.21 5.46 15.93
C ASN A 41 17.78 4.15 16.44
N ASP A 42 17.29 3.01 15.98
CA ASP A 42 17.79 1.66 16.34
C ASP A 42 19.26 1.48 15.96
N LEU A 43 19.72 2.18 14.92
CA LEU A 43 21.10 2.16 14.47
C LEU A 43 21.94 3.33 15.03
N GLY A 44 21.37 4.17 15.90
CA GLY A 44 22.03 5.33 16.48
C GLY A 44 22.35 6.44 15.46
N ILE A 45 21.45 6.64 14.48
CA ILE A 45 21.53 7.70 13.47
C ILE A 45 20.51 8.78 13.84
N ALA A 46 20.97 9.92 14.35
CA ALA A 46 20.09 11.03 14.68
C ALA A 46 19.75 11.88 13.45
N GLU A 47 20.74 12.13 12.59
CA GLU A 47 20.60 12.94 11.37
C GLU A 47 21.42 12.33 10.24
N PRO A 48 20.91 12.41 8.98
CA PRO A 48 21.65 11.93 7.84
C PRO A 48 22.79 12.90 7.48
N ARG A 49 23.91 12.38 6.97
CA ARG A 49 25.02 13.18 6.44
C ARG A 49 24.74 13.72 5.03
N PHE A 50 23.66 13.26 4.40
CA PHE A 50 23.24 13.63 3.05
C PHE A 50 22.16 14.70 3.10
N ASP A 51 22.07 15.48 2.03
CA ASP A 51 20.99 16.46 1.87
C ASP A 51 19.62 15.79 1.94
N LYS A 52 18.72 16.41 2.68
CA LYS A 52 17.36 15.87 2.86
C LYS A 52 16.50 16.18 1.64
N GLU A 53 15.84 15.18 1.11
CA GLU A 53 14.76 15.30 0.13
C GLU A 53 13.42 15.41 0.89
N ASP A 54 12.42 16.01 0.28
CA ASP A 54 11.05 16.04 0.83
C ASP A 54 10.18 14.98 0.16
N GLU A 55 10.66 13.73 0.18
CA GLU A 55 9.98 12.61 -0.42
C GLU A 55 9.30 11.74 0.64
N SER A 56 8.21 11.09 0.26
CA SER A 56 7.54 10.09 1.09
C SER A 56 7.80 8.65 0.63
N CYS A 57 8.34 8.45 -0.57
CA CYS A 57 8.48 7.16 -1.23
C CYS A 57 9.94 6.71 -1.29
N ILE A 58 10.25 5.55 -0.68
CA ILE A 58 11.59 4.92 -0.73
C ILE A 58 11.84 4.06 -1.98
N LEU A 59 10.95 4.07 -2.95
CA LEU A 59 11.06 3.30 -4.21
C LEU A 59 11.19 1.78 -4.03
N CYS A 60 10.67 1.21 -2.94
CA CYS A 60 10.79 -0.23 -2.64
C CYS A 60 10.02 -1.13 -3.63
N GLY A 61 9.04 -0.58 -4.37
CA GLY A 61 8.24 -1.29 -5.39
C GLY A 61 7.22 -2.28 -4.85
N LEU A 62 6.93 -2.31 -3.54
CA LEU A 62 5.90 -3.21 -2.98
C LEU A 62 4.53 -2.94 -3.58
N CYS A 63 4.15 -1.67 -3.75
CA CYS A 63 2.90 -1.27 -4.39
C CYS A 63 2.80 -1.75 -5.86
N VAL A 64 3.90 -1.72 -6.60
CA VAL A 64 3.95 -2.23 -7.99
C VAL A 64 3.76 -3.75 -8.00
N ARG A 65 4.47 -4.46 -7.11
CA ARG A 65 4.38 -5.93 -7.02
C ARG A 65 2.99 -6.39 -6.61
N VAL A 66 2.41 -5.81 -5.56
CA VAL A 66 1.06 -6.22 -5.12
C VAL A 66 0.00 -5.92 -6.17
N CYS A 67 0.10 -4.79 -6.89
CA CYS A 67 -0.82 -4.47 -7.97
C CYS A 67 -0.72 -5.47 -9.14
N ARG A 68 0.49 -5.95 -9.43
CA ARG A 68 0.75 -6.99 -10.42
C ARG A 68 0.21 -8.35 -9.97
N GLU A 69 0.41 -8.74 -8.72
CA GLU A 69 -0.12 -10.01 -8.17
C GLU A 69 -1.65 -10.08 -8.21
N ILE A 70 -2.33 -8.94 -8.01
CA ILE A 70 -3.79 -8.83 -8.18
C ILE A 70 -4.19 -8.91 -9.67
N GLY A 71 -3.24 -8.73 -10.60
CA GLY A 71 -3.47 -8.77 -12.04
C GLY A 71 -3.89 -7.43 -12.67
N ILE A 72 -3.84 -6.33 -11.94
CA ILE A 72 -4.34 -5.01 -12.38
C ILE A 72 -3.28 -4.18 -13.09
N ASN A 73 -2.02 -4.23 -12.63
CA ASN A 73 -0.90 -3.49 -13.23
C ASN A 73 -1.15 -1.98 -13.41
N SER A 74 -1.90 -1.37 -12.50
CA SER A 74 -2.28 0.05 -12.57
C SER A 74 -1.11 1.00 -12.31
N VAL A 75 -0.07 0.56 -11.61
CA VAL A 75 1.08 1.36 -11.21
C VAL A 75 2.39 0.70 -11.58
N GLY A 76 3.39 1.49 -11.90
CA GLY A 76 4.71 1.03 -12.31
C GLY A 76 5.81 2.03 -12.00
N PHE A 77 7.04 1.65 -12.29
CA PHE A 77 8.17 2.58 -12.26
C PHE A 77 8.27 3.31 -13.60
N ILE A 78 8.47 4.61 -13.50
CA ILE A 78 8.84 5.43 -14.67
C ILE A 78 10.19 6.11 -14.42
N GLN A 79 10.80 6.58 -15.47
CA GLN A 79 12.12 7.24 -15.48
C GLN A 79 13.25 6.36 -14.89
N ARG A 80 14.45 6.95 -14.75
CA ARG A 80 15.66 6.26 -14.27
C ARG A 80 16.49 7.18 -13.38
N GLY A 81 17.43 6.60 -12.63
CA GLY A 81 18.34 7.33 -11.76
C GLY A 81 17.61 8.14 -10.70
N ALA A 82 18.03 9.37 -10.47
CA ALA A 82 17.48 10.27 -9.47
C ALA A 82 16.01 10.63 -9.73
N ASN A 83 15.58 10.65 -10.99
CA ASN A 83 14.22 10.99 -11.38
C ASN A 83 13.25 9.80 -11.35
N ARG A 84 13.72 8.62 -10.92
CA ARG A 84 12.87 7.42 -10.86
C ARG A 84 11.73 7.62 -9.86
N GLU A 85 10.52 7.31 -10.32
CA GLU A 85 9.33 7.39 -9.47
C GLU A 85 8.37 6.21 -9.72
N VAL A 86 7.46 6.00 -8.77
CA VAL A 86 6.33 5.07 -8.92
C VAL A 86 5.08 5.89 -9.17
N THR A 87 4.42 5.62 -10.27
CA THR A 87 3.20 6.32 -10.65
C THR A 87 2.34 5.47 -11.60
N THR A 88 1.21 6.00 -12.02
CA THR A 88 0.36 5.44 -13.07
C THR A 88 0.94 5.73 -14.46
N PRO A 89 0.59 4.96 -15.50
CA PRO A 89 1.03 5.22 -16.86
C PRO A 89 0.76 6.66 -17.29
N PHE A 90 1.77 7.30 -17.87
CA PHE A 90 1.72 8.69 -18.35
C PHE A 90 1.35 9.73 -17.27
N GLN A 91 1.46 9.37 -15.97
CA GLN A 91 1.06 10.21 -14.82
C GLN A 91 -0.41 10.68 -14.88
N LYS A 92 -1.26 9.89 -15.55
CA LYS A 92 -2.70 10.14 -15.69
C LYS A 92 -3.49 9.23 -14.75
N PRO A 93 -4.75 9.58 -14.42
CA PRO A 93 -5.64 8.69 -13.70
C PRO A 93 -5.71 7.31 -14.36
N SER A 94 -5.65 6.25 -13.57
CA SER A 94 -5.66 4.90 -14.11
C SER A 94 -7.09 4.42 -14.34
N GLU A 95 -7.39 4.01 -15.58
CA GLU A 95 -8.70 3.45 -15.93
C GLU A 95 -8.91 2.03 -15.40
N VAL A 96 -7.82 1.31 -15.09
CA VAL A 96 -7.88 -0.07 -14.58
C VAL A 96 -7.75 -0.18 -13.07
N CYS A 97 -7.44 0.92 -12.38
CA CYS A 97 -7.33 0.91 -10.92
C CYS A 97 -8.68 0.54 -10.27
N LEU A 98 -8.66 -0.43 -9.36
CA LEU A 98 -9.84 -0.88 -8.62
C LEU A 98 -10.09 -0.10 -7.32
N GLY A 99 -9.10 0.66 -6.83
CA GLY A 99 -9.18 1.28 -5.50
C GLY A 99 -9.18 0.28 -4.34
N CYS A 100 -8.55 -0.88 -4.51
CA CYS A 100 -8.53 -1.97 -3.53
C CYS A 100 -7.70 -1.70 -2.27
N GLN A 101 -6.95 -0.59 -2.22
CA GLN A 101 -6.08 -0.16 -1.12
C GLN A 101 -4.86 -1.06 -0.85
N ALA A 102 -4.67 -2.14 -1.57
CA ALA A 102 -3.54 -3.06 -1.33
C ALA A 102 -2.18 -2.36 -1.41
N CYS A 103 -2.01 -1.40 -2.34
CA CYS A 103 -0.78 -0.62 -2.47
C CYS A 103 -0.50 0.28 -1.27
N ALA A 104 -1.52 0.83 -0.60
CA ALA A 104 -1.36 1.58 0.64
C ALA A 104 -1.03 0.63 1.80
N PHE A 105 -1.74 -0.49 1.90
CA PHE A 105 -1.53 -1.47 2.97
C PHE A 105 -0.10 -2.01 3.02
N VAL A 106 0.55 -2.22 1.88
CA VAL A 106 1.93 -2.72 1.82
C VAL A 106 2.99 -1.62 1.86
N CYS A 107 2.60 -0.35 1.88
CA CYS A 107 3.55 0.76 1.83
C CYS A 107 4.19 0.99 3.21
N PRO A 108 5.52 0.78 3.37
CA PRO A 108 6.16 0.91 4.68
C PRO A 108 6.34 2.36 5.15
N THR A 109 6.13 3.32 4.26
CA THR A 109 6.30 4.75 4.55
C THR A 109 5.00 5.54 4.44
N ASP A 110 3.86 4.86 4.30
CA ASP A 110 2.53 5.48 4.14
C ASP A 110 2.44 6.53 3.03
N ALA A 111 3.28 6.37 1.99
CA ALA A 111 3.36 7.30 0.87
C ALA A 111 2.11 7.29 -0.02
N ILE A 112 1.20 6.33 0.17
CA ILE A 112 -0.03 6.18 -0.62
C ILE A 112 -1.20 6.28 0.33
N LYS A 113 -1.98 7.36 0.19
CA LYS A 113 -3.16 7.58 1.00
C LYS A 113 -4.42 7.50 0.17
N PHE A 114 -5.49 7.07 0.82
CA PHE A 114 -6.83 7.01 0.27
C PHE A 114 -7.73 7.89 1.11
N GLU A 115 -8.58 8.64 0.45
CA GLU A 115 -9.60 9.46 1.09
C GLU A 115 -10.96 9.07 0.51
N ASP A 116 -11.86 8.60 1.38
CA ASP A 116 -13.21 8.25 1.01
C ASP A 116 -14.13 9.41 1.39
N THR A 117 -14.85 9.92 0.40
CA THR A 117 -15.97 10.86 0.58
C THR A 117 -17.30 10.11 0.52
N ASP A 118 -18.43 10.83 0.59
CA ASP A 118 -19.75 10.21 0.44
C ASP A 118 -20.03 9.64 -0.96
N GLU A 119 -19.23 10.00 -1.96
CA GLU A 119 -19.47 9.62 -3.34
C GLU A 119 -18.31 8.86 -3.97
N GLU A 120 -17.07 9.18 -3.58
CA GLU A 120 -15.89 8.68 -4.25
C GLU A 120 -14.72 8.39 -3.31
N ARG A 121 -13.84 7.48 -3.75
CA ARG A 121 -12.52 7.22 -3.18
C ARG A 121 -11.46 7.93 -3.99
N LYS A 122 -10.71 8.83 -3.36
CA LYS A 122 -9.59 9.56 -3.96
C LYS A 122 -8.25 8.91 -3.61
N ILE A 123 -7.35 8.91 -4.56
CA ILE A 123 -5.99 8.42 -4.41
C ILE A 123 -5.07 9.47 -5.01
N ASP A 124 -4.61 10.41 -4.20
CA ASP A 124 -3.87 11.58 -4.67
C ASP A 124 -2.60 11.20 -5.42
N LYS A 125 -1.83 10.27 -4.88
CA LYS A 125 -0.59 9.79 -5.51
C LYS A 125 -0.81 9.23 -6.93
N TRP A 126 -1.98 8.66 -7.19
CA TRP A 126 -2.35 8.12 -8.51
C TRP A 126 -3.28 9.05 -9.30
N LYS A 127 -3.60 10.24 -8.77
CA LYS A 127 -4.54 11.21 -9.38
C LYS A 127 -5.86 10.53 -9.79
N THR A 128 -6.26 9.50 -9.06
CA THR A 128 -7.40 8.64 -9.44
C THR A 128 -8.54 8.83 -8.46
N SER A 129 -9.75 9.00 -9.00
CA SER A 129 -11.00 9.04 -8.25
C SER A 129 -11.92 7.92 -8.72
N LEU A 130 -12.58 7.24 -7.80
CA LEU A 130 -13.40 6.06 -8.04
C LEU A 130 -14.72 6.18 -7.29
N LYS A 131 -15.83 6.10 -8.01
CA LYS A 131 -17.17 6.14 -7.44
C LYS A 131 -17.37 5.01 -6.44
N LEU A 132 -17.93 5.33 -5.26
CA LEU A 132 -18.28 4.37 -4.23
C LEU A 132 -19.73 3.88 -4.38
N GLN A 133 -19.91 2.58 -4.20
CA GLN A 133 -21.21 1.96 -4.06
C GLN A 133 -21.74 2.08 -2.63
N ARG A 134 -23.03 2.27 -2.50
CA ARG A 134 -23.70 2.37 -1.21
C ARG A 134 -24.21 1.02 -0.73
N CYS A 135 -24.03 0.75 0.54
CA CYS A 135 -24.55 -0.45 1.18
C CYS A 135 -26.10 -0.46 1.11
N PRO A 136 -26.73 -1.50 0.56
CA PRO A 136 -28.18 -1.58 0.45
C PRO A 136 -28.89 -1.63 1.81
N SER A 137 -28.19 -2.03 2.86
CA SER A 137 -28.77 -2.15 4.22
C SER A 137 -28.72 -0.85 5.01
N CYS A 138 -27.67 -0.02 4.89
CA CYS A 138 -27.49 1.18 5.73
C CYS A 138 -27.18 2.46 4.96
N GLY A 139 -27.10 2.41 3.61
CA GLY A 139 -26.83 3.55 2.76
C GLY A 139 -25.39 4.09 2.78
N ARG A 140 -24.52 3.57 3.63
CA ARG A 140 -23.12 4.02 3.73
C ARG A 140 -22.33 3.68 2.46
N PRO A 141 -21.55 4.60 1.88
CA PRO A 141 -20.59 4.28 0.84
C PRO A 141 -19.48 3.40 1.42
N PHE A 142 -19.00 2.38 0.69
CA PHE A 142 -18.01 1.45 1.28
C PHE A 142 -17.06 0.78 0.30
N ILE A 143 -17.43 0.59 -0.96
CA ILE A 143 -16.60 -0.13 -1.94
C ILE A 143 -16.61 0.60 -3.29
N PRO A 144 -15.45 0.76 -3.95
CA PRO A 144 -15.42 1.26 -5.32
C PRO A 144 -16.21 0.34 -6.27
N GLU A 145 -17.00 0.94 -7.16
CA GLU A 145 -17.81 0.22 -8.14
C GLU A 145 -16.98 -0.78 -8.97
N ARG A 146 -15.81 -0.34 -9.45
CA ARG A 146 -14.89 -1.21 -10.21
C ARG A 146 -14.40 -2.42 -9.40
N LEU A 147 -14.12 -2.23 -8.11
CA LEU A 147 -13.70 -3.32 -7.24
C LEU A 147 -14.84 -4.31 -7.01
N GLN A 148 -16.06 -3.82 -6.82
CA GLN A 148 -17.24 -4.66 -6.64
C GLN A 148 -17.49 -5.53 -7.88
N ILE A 149 -17.45 -4.94 -9.08
CA ILE A 149 -17.59 -5.66 -10.36
C ILE A 149 -16.51 -6.73 -10.49
N TYR A 150 -15.25 -6.36 -10.28
CA TYR A 150 -14.11 -7.28 -10.36
C TYR A 150 -14.26 -8.49 -9.44
N LEU A 151 -14.66 -8.27 -8.17
CA LEU A 151 -14.85 -9.36 -7.21
C LEU A 151 -15.98 -10.31 -7.61
N LYS A 152 -17.07 -9.79 -8.19
CA LYS A 152 -18.19 -10.58 -8.71
C LYS A 152 -17.79 -11.40 -9.93
N GLU A 153 -17.08 -10.82 -10.87
CA GLU A 153 -16.60 -11.51 -12.08
C GLU A 153 -15.62 -12.63 -11.79
N LYS A 154 -14.80 -12.48 -10.74
CA LYS A 154 -13.82 -13.49 -10.34
C LYS A 154 -14.37 -14.54 -9.38
N ASP A 155 -15.60 -14.39 -8.92
CA ASP A 155 -16.25 -15.29 -7.94
C ASP A 155 -15.36 -15.55 -6.68
N LEU A 156 -14.67 -14.50 -6.23
CA LEU A 156 -13.69 -14.62 -5.13
C LEU A 156 -14.35 -14.60 -3.75
N LEU A 157 -15.55 -14.06 -3.63
CA LEU A 157 -16.24 -13.87 -2.36
C LEU A 157 -17.75 -14.09 -2.54
N THR A 158 -18.42 -14.43 -1.44
CA THR A 158 -19.88 -14.55 -1.45
C THR A 158 -20.57 -13.21 -1.77
N PRO A 159 -21.74 -13.20 -2.39
CA PRO A 159 -22.48 -11.96 -2.68
C PRO A 159 -22.66 -11.08 -1.46
N GLU A 160 -22.97 -11.64 -0.31
CA GLU A 160 -23.12 -10.90 0.96
C GLU A 160 -21.81 -10.21 1.39
N ALA A 161 -20.66 -10.82 1.12
CA ALA A 161 -19.35 -10.25 1.44
C ALA A 161 -19.00 -9.07 0.52
N ILE A 162 -19.55 -9.05 -0.70
CA ILE A 162 -19.30 -8.03 -1.72
C ILE A 162 -20.31 -6.88 -1.61
N ASP A 163 -21.60 -7.18 -1.33
CA ASP A 163 -22.69 -6.22 -1.45
C ASP A 163 -23.00 -5.49 -0.13
N LEU A 164 -22.55 -6.00 1.02
CA LEU A 164 -22.75 -5.37 2.33
C LEU A 164 -21.46 -4.74 2.87
N CYS A 165 -21.60 -3.55 3.46
CA CYS A 165 -20.48 -2.95 4.20
C CYS A 165 -20.11 -3.82 5.41
N GLU A 166 -18.90 -3.64 5.93
CA GLU A 166 -18.34 -4.46 7.01
C GLU A 166 -19.27 -4.55 8.23
N LEU A 167 -19.85 -3.42 8.66
CA LEU A 167 -20.75 -3.41 9.82
C LEU A 167 -22.05 -4.18 9.59
N CYS A 168 -22.66 -4.02 8.41
CA CYS A 168 -23.90 -4.75 8.07
C CYS A 168 -23.65 -6.24 7.90
N ARG A 169 -22.49 -6.62 7.34
CA ARG A 169 -22.06 -8.02 7.22
C ARG A 169 -21.86 -8.65 8.60
N ARG A 170 -21.17 -7.95 9.52
CA ARG A 170 -20.99 -8.43 10.90
C ARG A 170 -22.34 -8.60 11.62
N LYS A 171 -23.28 -7.66 11.45
CA LYS A 171 -24.64 -7.78 12.02
C LYS A 171 -25.39 -8.98 11.44
N SER A 172 -25.36 -9.19 10.13
CA SER A 172 -26.00 -10.35 9.47
C SER A 172 -25.44 -11.67 9.99
N LEU A 173 -24.12 -11.79 10.11
CA LEU A 173 -23.47 -12.98 10.67
C LEU A 173 -23.84 -13.20 12.14
N GLY A 174 -23.84 -12.15 12.96
CA GLY A 174 -24.24 -12.22 14.37
C GLY A 174 -25.68 -12.70 14.56
N SER A 175 -26.61 -12.20 13.75
CA SER A 175 -28.02 -12.64 13.81
C SER A 175 -28.15 -14.13 13.44
N ARG A 176 -27.41 -14.61 12.43
CA ARG A 176 -27.41 -16.04 12.05
C ARG A 176 -26.86 -16.92 13.15
N LEU A 177 -25.77 -16.53 13.81
CA LEU A 177 -25.19 -17.28 14.92
C LEU A 177 -26.12 -17.33 16.13
N ALA A 178 -26.81 -16.23 16.45
CA ALA A 178 -27.78 -16.18 17.53
C ALA A 178 -29.03 -17.06 17.30
N THR A 179 -29.31 -17.44 16.04
CA THR A 179 -30.44 -18.33 15.71
C THR A 179 -30.06 -19.80 15.82
N ILE A 180 -28.77 -20.13 15.89
CA ILE A 180 -28.25 -21.50 15.99
C ILE A 180 -28.02 -21.91 17.45
N LEU A 181 -27.91 -20.95 18.35
CA LEU A 181 -27.79 -21.14 19.81
C LEU A 181 -29.17 -21.13 20.49
#